data_661d7d26954780d22d3f54fc0795f761
#
_entry.id   661d7d26954780d22d3f54fc0795f761
#
_cell.length_a   1.000
_cell.length_b   1.000
_cell.length_c   1.000
_cell.angle_alpha   90.00
_cell.angle_beta   90.00
_cell.angle_gamma   90.00
#
_symmetry.space_group_name_H-M   'P 1'
#
loop_
_entity.id
_entity.type
_entity.pdbx_description
1 polymer ?
#
loop_
_entity_poly.entity_id
_entity_poly.type
_entity_poly.pdbx_seq_one_letter_code
_entity_poly.pdbx_strand_id
1 'polypeptide(L)'
;QSYFLFTTTQEQLNFLRFPLGKMQKNETRKIASELNLNVADKPDSQDICFVPNGNYTSVIKKYKPESFKDGDILDIKGKVIGKHDGIINFTIGQRKGIGIAHKEPLYVVSIDANKNQVIVGNREALTIKKIYLKNINLLSDIKEHKDNLYIKVRSTGRLIKAKLALNKIVPEVNLEENETGISPGQACVFYLKNEFGDKVLGGGWITKTVNKYLST
;
A
#
# COMPACT_ATOMS: atom_id res chain seq x y z
N GLN A 1 -8.78 11.16 2.01
CA GLN A 1 -8.30 11.76 0.74
C GLN A 1 -6.91 12.39 0.90
N SER A 2 -6.56 12.88 2.10
CA SER A 2 -5.25 13.50 2.39
C SER A 2 -4.04 12.58 2.19
N TYR A 3 -4.24 11.26 2.14
CA TYR A 3 -3.17 10.28 1.94
C TYR A 3 -2.28 10.58 0.73
N PHE A 4 -2.85 10.99 -0.38
CA PHE A 4 -2.11 11.28 -1.61
C PHE A 4 -1.36 12.62 -1.60
N LEU A 5 -1.64 13.48 -0.62
CA LEU A 5 -0.99 14.80 -0.51
C LEU A 5 0.43 14.72 0.09
N PHE A 6 0.87 13.55 0.57
CA PHE A 6 2.20 13.42 1.16
C PHE A 6 3.35 13.75 0.18
N THR A 7 3.12 13.72 -1.13
CA THR A 7 4.12 14.05 -2.16
C THR A 7 4.13 15.53 -2.55
N THR A 8 3.17 16.33 -2.07
CA THR A 8 3.13 17.76 -2.36
C THR A 8 4.22 18.52 -1.61
N THR A 9 4.70 19.63 -2.17
CA THR A 9 5.59 20.55 -1.45
C THR A 9 4.78 21.50 -0.57
N GLN A 10 5.44 22.15 0.39
CA GLN A 10 4.80 23.16 1.22
C GLN A 10 4.28 24.33 0.38
N GLU A 11 5.01 24.74 -0.66
CA GLU A 11 4.60 25.77 -1.61
C GLU A 11 3.31 25.38 -2.34
N GLN A 12 3.24 24.16 -2.86
CA GLN A 12 2.03 23.63 -3.49
C GLN A 12 0.85 23.61 -2.52
N LEU A 13 1.06 23.18 -1.26
CA LEU A 13 0.00 23.16 -0.24
C LEU A 13 -0.51 24.58 0.08
N ASN A 14 0.35 25.57 0.10
CA ASN A 14 -0.04 26.96 0.33
C ASN A 14 -0.92 27.51 -0.81
N PHE A 15 -0.71 27.02 -2.03
CA PHE A 15 -1.50 27.40 -3.20
C PHE A 15 -2.82 26.62 -3.30
N LEU A 16 -2.84 25.34 -2.96
CA LEU A 16 -4.00 24.46 -3.10
C LEU A 16 -5.18 24.91 -2.24
N ARG A 17 -6.40 24.75 -2.77
CA ARG A 17 -7.66 24.98 -2.07
C ARG A 17 -8.53 23.73 -2.17
N PHE A 18 -9.18 23.39 -1.07
CA PHE A 18 -10.02 22.19 -0.93
C PHE A 18 -11.43 22.61 -0.52
N PRO A 19 -12.21 23.23 -1.42
CA PRO A 19 -13.52 23.80 -1.08
C PRO A 19 -14.50 22.75 -0.52
N LEU A 20 -14.39 21.49 -0.95
CA LEU A 20 -15.25 20.39 -0.50
C LEU A 20 -14.66 19.62 0.68
N GLY A 21 -13.50 20.02 1.21
CA GLY A 21 -12.73 19.23 2.20
C GLY A 21 -13.44 18.98 3.54
N LYS A 22 -14.40 19.82 3.90
CA LYS A 22 -15.21 19.68 5.14
C LYS A 22 -16.56 19.01 4.90
N MET A 23 -16.93 18.78 3.65
CA MET A 23 -18.26 18.27 3.29
C MET A 23 -18.27 16.75 3.23
N GLN A 24 -19.39 16.18 3.67
CA GLN A 24 -19.68 14.76 3.45
C GLN A 24 -20.07 14.52 1.99
N LYS A 25 -19.88 13.30 1.50
CA LYS A 25 -20.12 12.97 0.11
C LYS A 25 -21.58 13.14 -0.33
N ASN A 26 -22.51 12.82 0.55
CA ASN A 26 -23.96 13.03 0.32
C ASN A 26 -24.29 14.53 0.18
N GLU A 27 -23.67 15.40 0.99
CA GLU A 27 -23.85 16.84 0.90
C GLU A 27 -23.31 17.37 -0.43
N THR A 28 -22.10 16.93 -0.81
CA THR A 28 -21.50 17.29 -2.09
C THR A 28 -22.39 16.87 -3.27
N ARG A 29 -22.95 15.66 -3.25
CA ARG A 29 -23.89 15.18 -4.29
C ARG A 29 -25.17 15.97 -4.34
N LYS A 30 -25.74 16.34 -3.19
CA LYS A 30 -26.92 17.19 -3.11
C LYS A 30 -26.67 18.53 -3.80
N ILE A 31 -25.58 19.21 -3.47
CA ILE A 31 -25.22 20.48 -4.12
C ILE A 31 -24.99 20.30 -5.63
N ALA A 32 -24.31 19.22 -6.04
CA ALA A 32 -24.11 18.93 -7.46
C ALA A 32 -25.46 18.74 -8.20
N SER A 33 -26.44 18.09 -7.57
CA SER A 33 -27.79 17.93 -8.10
C SER A 33 -28.55 19.26 -8.17
N GLU A 34 -28.48 20.08 -7.11
CA GLU A 34 -29.09 21.41 -7.07
C GLU A 34 -28.53 22.35 -8.17
N LEU A 35 -27.24 22.19 -8.48
CA LEU A 35 -26.55 22.91 -9.56
C LEU A 35 -26.73 22.26 -10.94
N ASN A 36 -27.54 21.19 -11.06
CA ASN A 36 -27.79 20.43 -12.30
C ASN A 36 -26.49 19.93 -12.97
N LEU A 37 -25.50 19.52 -12.19
CA LEU A 37 -24.24 18.98 -12.72
C LEU A 37 -24.41 17.51 -13.14
N ASN A 38 -24.00 17.18 -14.38
CA ASN A 38 -24.10 15.82 -14.94
C ASN A 38 -23.32 14.76 -14.18
N VAL A 39 -22.48 15.17 -13.20
CA VAL A 39 -21.65 14.27 -12.37
C VAL A 39 -22.29 13.95 -11.02
N ALA A 40 -23.47 14.51 -10.69
CA ALA A 40 -24.14 14.31 -9.40
C ALA A 40 -24.38 12.82 -9.08
N ASP A 41 -24.83 12.04 -10.06
CA ASP A 41 -25.14 10.61 -9.92
C ASP A 41 -24.01 9.69 -10.40
N LYS A 42 -22.86 10.25 -10.79
CA LYS A 42 -21.75 9.43 -11.27
C LYS A 42 -21.25 8.53 -10.15
N PRO A 43 -21.15 7.20 -10.37
CA PRO A 43 -20.60 6.28 -9.40
C PRO A 43 -19.12 6.58 -9.16
N ASP A 44 -18.62 6.18 -7.98
CA ASP A 44 -17.22 6.31 -7.66
C ASP A 44 -16.37 5.50 -8.63
N SER A 45 -15.23 6.05 -9.03
CA SER A 45 -14.25 5.30 -9.79
C SER A 45 -13.75 4.13 -8.93
N GLN A 46 -14.10 2.93 -9.31
CA GLN A 46 -13.74 1.69 -8.60
C GLN A 46 -12.46 1.08 -9.18
N ASP A 47 -12.10 1.45 -10.41
CA ASP A 47 -11.06 0.76 -11.17
C ASP A 47 -10.07 1.74 -11.84
N ILE A 48 -8.96 1.19 -12.32
CA ILE A 48 -7.92 1.95 -13.01
C ILE A 48 -8.41 2.27 -14.42
N CYS A 49 -8.60 3.57 -14.73
CA CYS A 49 -9.23 4.07 -15.96
C CYS A 49 -8.61 3.57 -17.28
N PHE A 50 -7.31 3.19 -17.26
CA PHE A 50 -6.60 2.73 -18.46
C PHE A 50 -6.49 1.20 -18.56
N VAL A 51 -7.17 0.45 -17.68
CA VAL A 51 -7.23 -1.01 -17.74
C VAL A 51 -8.63 -1.44 -18.23
N PRO A 52 -8.79 -1.77 -19.50
CA PRO A 52 -10.07 -2.22 -20.03
C PRO A 52 -10.54 -3.50 -19.33
N ASN A 53 -11.80 -3.52 -18.90
CA ASN A 53 -12.45 -4.68 -18.29
C ASN A 53 -11.75 -5.23 -17.03
N GLY A 54 -10.99 -4.40 -16.27
CA GLY A 54 -10.30 -4.83 -15.05
C GLY A 54 -9.15 -5.83 -15.27
N ASN A 55 -8.81 -6.15 -16.50
CA ASN A 55 -7.75 -7.13 -16.82
C ASN A 55 -6.39 -6.44 -17.01
N TYR A 56 -5.73 -6.08 -15.90
CA TYR A 56 -4.39 -5.49 -15.94
C TYR A 56 -3.32 -6.46 -16.47
N THR A 57 -3.54 -7.78 -16.38
CA THR A 57 -2.61 -8.81 -16.87
C THR A 57 -2.38 -8.67 -18.37
N SER A 58 -3.43 -8.39 -19.16
CA SER A 58 -3.32 -8.17 -20.60
C SER A 58 -2.48 -6.93 -20.96
N VAL A 59 -2.61 -5.86 -20.17
CA VAL A 59 -1.81 -4.64 -20.33
C VAL A 59 -0.34 -4.91 -20.05
N ILE A 60 -0.03 -5.62 -18.95
CA ILE A 60 1.36 -5.92 -18.58
C ILE A 60 1.99 -6.89 -19.56
N LYS A 61 1.25 -7.88 -20.07
CA LYS A 61 1.75 -8.81 -21.11
C LYS A 61 2.26 -8.07 -22.35
N LYS A 62 1.63 -6.94 -22.70
CA LYS A 62 2.05 -6.09 -23.83
C LYS A 62 3.36 -5.36 -23.56
N TYR A 63 3.61 -4.91 -22.31
CA TYR A 63 4.76 -4.06 -21.99
C TYR A 63 5.93 -4.83 -21.34
N LYS A 64 5.66 -5.98 -20.69
CA LYS A 64 6.66 -6.82 -20.01
C LYS A 64 6.34 -8.31 -20.18
N PRO A 65 6.48 -8.86 -21.40
CA PRO A 65 6.19 -10.28 -21.66
C PRO A 65 7.06 -11.24 -20.82
N GLU A 66 8.27 -10.81 -20.41
CA GLU A 66 9.16 -11.57 -19.54
C GLU A 66 8.61 -11.83 -18.14
N SER A 67 7.57 -11.10 -17.71
CA SER A 67 6.91 -11.30 -16.42
C SER A 67 6.01 -12.56 -16.39
N PHE A 68 5.85 -13.23 -17.52
CA PHE A 68 5.05 -14.45 -17.69
C PHE A 68 5.94 -15.70 -17.80
N LYS A 69 7.09 -15.71 -17.17
CA LYS A 69 7.95 -16.89 -17.08
C LYS A 69 7.48 -17.80 -15.96
N ASP A 70 7.55 -19.10 -16.23
CA ASP A 70 7.30 -20.12 -15.21
C ASP A 70 8.32 -20.01 -14.09
N GLY A 71 7.87 -20.26 -12.86
CA GLY A 71 8.72 -20.21 -11.70
C GLY A 71 8.20 -21.07 -10.56
N ASP A 72 8.89 -21.03 -9.42
CA ASP A 72 8.58 -21.87 -8.28
C ASP A 72 7.73 -21.15 -7.23
N ILE A 73 6.79 -21.89 -6.65
CA ILE A 73 6.10 -21.49 -5.44
C ILE A 73 6.76 -22.21 -4.25
N LEU A 74 7.26 -21.43 -3.30
CA LEU A 74 7.96 -21.93 -2.12
C LEU A 74 7.12 -21.70 -0.85
N ASP A 75 7.29 -22.56 0.13
CA ASP A 75 6.84 -22.28 1.49
C ASP A 75 7.81 -21.31 2.21
N ILE A 76 7.43 -20.86 3.42
CA ILE A 76 8.26 -19.97 4.24
C ILE A 76 9.61 -20.58 4.69
N LYS A 77 9.79 -21.88 4.53
CA LYS A 77 11.05 -22.61 4.82
C LYS A 77 11.92 -22.75 3.58
N GLY A 78 11.48 -22.25 2.42
CA GLY A 78 12.19 -22.34 1.16
C GLY A 78 12.00 -23.64 0.40
N LYS A 79 11.09 -24.51 0.82
CA LYS A 79 10.76 -25.76 0.11
C LYS A 79 9.85 -25.45 -1.06
N VAL A 80 10.18 -25.94 -2.26
CA VAL A 80 9.30 -25.86 -3.43
C VAL A 80 8.07 -26.73 -3.22
N ILE A 81 6.90 -26.14 -3.32
CA ILE A 81 5.59 -26.80 -3.12
C ILE A 81 4.70 -26.72 -4.36
N GLY A 82 5.11 -26.00 -5.39
CA GLY A 82 4.40 -25.89 -6.67
C GLY A 82 5.12 -25.01 -7.66
N LYS A 83 4.45 -24.76 -8.79
CA LYS A 83 4.92 -23.88 -9.85
C LYS A 83 3.87 -22.86 -10.23
N HIS A 84 4.29 -21.77 -10.86
CA HIS A 84 3.42 -20.73 -11.39
C HIS A 84 3.84 -20.37 -12.83
N ASP A 85 2.95 -19.78 -13.59
CA ASP A 85 3.09 -19.33 -14.98
C ASP A 85 3.41 -17.83 -15.12
N GLY A 86 3.88 -17.21 -14.04
CA GLY A 86 4.28 -15.80 -13.99
C GLY A 86 3.97 -15.16 -12.65
N ILE A 87 4.98 -14.46 -12.07
CA ILE A 87 4.85 -13.74 -10.79
C ILE A 87 3.82 -12.62 -10.85
N ILE A 88 3.49 -12.14 -12.05
CA ILE A 88 2.51 -11.06 -12.26
C ILE A 88 1.09 -11.46 -11.85
N ASN A 89 0.79 -12.76 -11.80
CA ASN A 89 -0.51 -13.27 -11.39
C ASN A 89 -0.70 -13.27 -9.86
N PHE A 90 0.33 -12.85 -9.13
CA PHE A 90 0.34 -12.87 -7.67
C PHE A 90 0.45 -11.48 -7.07
N THR A 91 -0.23 -11.31 -5.94
CA THR A 91 -0.19 -10.08 -5.14
C THR A 91 0.03 -10.46 -3.68
N ILE A 92 0.88 -9.73 -2.95
CA ILE A 92 1.10 -9.95 -1.51
C ILE A 92 -0.23 -9.88 -0.77
N GLY A 93 -0.53 -10.90 0.04
CA GLY A 93 -1.80 -11.07 0.74
C GLY A 93 -2.86 -11.84 -0.03
N GLN A 94 -2.62 -12.19 -1.29
CA GLN A 94 -3.54 -13.01 -2.09
C GLN A 94 -3.73 -14.40 -1.45
N ARG A 95 -5.01 -14.83 -1.37
CA ARG A 95 -5.40 -16.15 -0.85
C ARG A 95 -5.92 -17.08 -1.95
N LYS A 96 -6.70 -16.52 -2.90
CA LYS A 96 -7.34 -17.30 -3.96
C LYS A 96 -6.44 -17.37 -5.21
N GLY A 97 -6.53 -18.46 -5.97
CA GLY A 97 -5.83 -18.61 -7.24
C GLY A 97 -4.33 -18.90 -7.10
N ILE A 98 -3.85 -19.37 -5.94
CA ILE A 98 -2.44 -19.79 -5.76
C ILE A 98 -2.18 -21.14 -6.45
N GLY A 99 -3.21 -21.98 -6.64
CA GLY A 99 -3.08 -23.27 -7.33
C GLY A 99 -2.44 -24.39 -6.49
N ILE A 100 -2.27 -24.21 -5.19
CA ILE A 100 -1.67 -25.21 -4.28
C ILE A 100 -2.76 -25.78 -3.37
N ALA A 101 -2.87 -27.12 -3.39
CA ALA A 101 -3.70 -27.85 -2.41
C ALA A 101 -2.94 -27.93 -1.08
N HIS A 102 -3.51 -27.37 -0.02
CA HIS A 102 -2.91 -27.37 1.32
C HIS A 102 -4.02 -27.51 2.39
N LYS A 103 -3.67 -28.10 3.56
CA LYS A 103 -4.62 -28.31 4.67
C LYS A 103 -5.15 -26.98 5.25
N GLU A 104 -4.30 -25.95 5.29
CA GLU A 104 -4.63 -24.62 5.79
C GLU A 104 -4.60 -23.61 4.66
N PRO A 105 -5.35 -22.50 4.76
CA PRO A 105 -5.29 -21.44 3.77
C PRO A 105 -3.89 -20.86 3.62
N LEU A 106 -3.37 -20.86 2.40
CA LEU A 106 -2.10 -20.20 2.04
C LEU A 106 -2.35 -18.79 1.54
N TYR A 107 -1.38 -17.93 1.81
CA TYR A 107 -1.33 -16.54 1.38
C TYR A 107 0.01 -16.25 0.72
N VAL A 108 0.01 -15.42 -0.30
CA VAL A 108 1.26 -14.89 -0.88
C VAL A 108 1.92 -13.96 0.12
N VAL A 109 3.07 -14.35 0.64
CA VAL A 109 3.82 -13.62 1.67
C VAL A 109 4.86 -12.71 1.06
N SER A 110 5.55 -13.16 0.01
CA SER A 110 6.58 -12.40 -0.70
C SER A 110 6.68 -12.84 -2.15
N ILE A 111 7.17 -11.95 -3.00
CA ILE A 111 7.47 -12.21 -4.41
C ILE A 111 8.91 -11.77 -4.66
N ASP A 112 9.77 -12.71 -5.08
CA ASP A 112 11.14 -12.43 -5.50
C ASP A 112 11.19 -12.38 -7.03
N ALA A 113 11.18 -11.17 -7.56
CA ALA A 113 11.21 -10.95 -9.01
C ALA A 113 12.54 -11.36 -9.66
N ASN A 114 13.67 -11.30 -8.92
CA ASN A 114 14.98 -11.67 -9.45
C ASN A 114 15.11 -13.18 -9.60
N LYS A 115 14.57 -13.94 -8.66
CA LYS A 115 14.57 -15.39 -8.69
C LYS A 115 13.34 -15.99 -9.37
N ASN A 116 12.38 -15.13 -9.76
CA ASN A 116 11.08 -15.54 -10.29
C ASN A 116 10.36 -16.54 -9.39
N GLN A 117 10.26 -16.20 -8.07
CA GLN A 117 9.72 -17.06 -7.04
C GLN A 117 8.60 -16.37 -6.27
N VAL A 118 7.58 -17.15 -5.90
CA VAL A 118 6.47 -16.74 -5.04
C VAL A 118 6.58 -17.50 -3.72
N ILE A 119 6.68 -16.79 -2.61
CA ILE A 119 6.73 -17.38 -1.28
C ILE A 119 5.33 -17.32 -0.66
N VAL A 120 4.84 -18.45 -0.20
CA VAL A 120 3.52 -18.55 0.43
C VAL A 120 3.61 -19.09 1.85
N GLY A 121 2.64 -18.72 2.68
CA GLY A 121 2.57 -19.16 4.07
C GLY A 121 1.19 -18.96 4.66
N ASN A 122 1.04 -19.29 5.95
CA ASN A 122 -0.20 -19.02 6.68
C ASN A 122 -0.44 -17.51 6.86
N ARG A 123 -1.59 -17.13 7.41
CA ARG A 123 -1.96 -15.72 7.60
C ARG A 123 -0.97 -14.96 8.49
N GLU A 124 -0.42 -15.62 9.50
CA GLU A 124 0.53 -15.00 10.43
C GLU A 124 1.84 -14.62 9.74
N ALA A 125 2.24 -15.40 8.72
CA ALA A 125 3.41 -15.12 7.90
C ALA A 125 3.30 -13.79 7.11
N LEU A 126 2.13 -13.17 7.00
CA LEU A 126 1.95 -11.82 6.43
C LEU A 126 2.35 -10.70 7.38
N THR A 127 2.64 -10.98 8.64
CA THR A 127 2.89 -9.96 9.66
C THR A 127 4.20 -9.23 9.41
N ILE A 128 4.11 -7.93 9.23
CA ILE A 128 5.25 -7.03 9.02
C ILE A 128 5.59 -6.29 10.31
N LYS A 129 6.87 -6.19 10.62
CA LYS A 129 7.40 -5.44 11.77
C LYS A 129 8.11 -4.15 11.37
N LYS A 130 8.73 -4.15 10.20
CA LYS A 130 9.56 -3.03 9.75
C LYS A 130 9.35 -2.76 8.27
N ILE A 131 9.40 -1.49 7.92
CA ILE A 131 9.29 -0.98 6.55
C ILE A 131 10.53 -0.13 6.26
N TYR A 132 11.13 -0.29 5.10
CA TYR A 132 12.17 0.58 4.57
C TYR A 132 11.58 1.53 3.54
N LEU A 133 12.04 2.78 3.55
CA LEU A 133 11.49 3.84 2.74
C LEU A 133 12.53 4.49 1.84
N LYS A 134 12.06 5.13 0.77
CA LYS A 134 12.83 6.06 -0.08
C LYS A 134 12.00 7.31 -0.38
N ASN A 135 12.68 8.35 -0.89
CA ASN A 135 12.05 9.59 -1.33
C ASN A 135 11.12 10.17 -0.26
N ILE A 136 11.66 10.35 0.95
CA ILE A 136 10.93 10.94 2.07
C ILE A 136 10.63 12.40 1.75
N ASN A 137 9.35 12.77 1.89
CA ASN A 137 8.90 14.16 1.89
C ASN A 137 8.27 14.50 3.24
N LEU A 138 8.73 15.55 3.90
CA LEU A 138 8.20 16.03 5.18
C LEU A 138 7.44 17.33 4.97
N LEU A 139 6.21 17.38 5.44
CA LEU A 139 5.31 18.54 5.40
C LEU A 139 5.25 19.28 6.74
N SER A 140 5.83 18.69 7.79
CA SER A 140 5.93 19.26 9.13
C SER A 140 7.14 18.68 9.83
N ASP A 141 7.65 19.36 10.87
CA ASP A 141 8.68 18.77 11.73
C ASP A 141 8.10 17.58 12.51
N ILE A 142 8.71 16.41 12.31
CA ILE A 142 8.31 15.16 12.96
C ILE A 142 8.95 15.01 14.34
N LYS A 143 10.04 15.75 14.62
CA LYS A 143 10.83 15.58 15.86
C LYS A 143 10.01 15.87 17.12
N GLU A 144 9.05 16.79 17.02
CA GLU A 144 8.18 17.18 18.14
C GLU A 144 7.07 16.14 18.44
N HIS A 145 6.87 15.16 17.56
CA HIS A 145 5.71 14.25 17.64
C HIS A 145 6.09 12.77 17.76
N LYS A 146 7.29 12.44 18.21
CA LYS A 146 7.85 11.07 18.22
C LYS A 146 6.97 10.03 18.92
N ASP A 147 6.25 10.42 19.98
CA ASP A 147 5.46 9.50 20.80
C ASP A 147 4.01 9.32 20.31
N ASN A 148 3.54 10.20 19.42
CA ASN A 148 2.17 10.18 18.90
C ASN A 148 2.14 10.09 17.37
N LEU A 149 3.00 9.25 16.83
CA LEU A 149 3.16 9.12 15.40
C LEU A 149 2.50 7.86 14.89
N TYR A 150 1.72 8.03 13.84
CA TYR A 150 0.99 6.98 13.15
C TYR A 150 1.34 6.96 11.68
N ILE A 151 1.12 5.82 11.06
CA ILE A 151 1.27 5.67 9.60
C ILE A 151 0.01 5.07 8.99
N LYS A 152 -0.19 5.36 7.70
CA LYS A 152 -1.04 4.58 6.80
C LYS A 152 -0.21 4.04 5.65
N VAL A 153 -0.46 2.80 5.30
CA VAL A 153 0.18 2.10 4.16
C VAL A 153 -0.80 1.88 3.00
N ARG A 154 -2.05 2.35 3.17
CA ARG A 154 -3.11 2.39 2.15
C ARG A 154 -4.05 3.55 2.45
N SER A 155 -4.66 4.14 1.43
CA SER A 155 -5.58 5.28 1.58
C SER A 155 -6.78 4.96 2.49
N THR A 156 -7.33 3.76 2.38
CA THR A 156 -8.46 3.24 3.18
C THR A 156 -8.03 2.50 4.45
N GLY A 157 -6.70 2.39 4.70
CA GLY A 157 -6.14 1.69 5.84
C GLY A 157 -6.38 2.42 7.17
N ARG A 158 -6.31 1.65 8.26
CA ARG A 158 -6.30 2.22 9.61
C ARG A 158 -4.99 2.96 9.90
N LEU A 159 -5.01 3.81 10.91
CA LEU A 159 -3.80 4.36 11.50
C LEU A 159 -3.08 3.27 12.32
N ILE A 160 -1.79 3.11 12.10
CA ILE A 160 -0.91 2.14 12.75
C ILE A 160 0.12 2.91 13.54
N LYS A 161 0.22 2.66 14.84
CA LYS A 161 1.24 3.31 15.66
C LYS A 161 2.64 2.83 15.28
N ALA A 162 3.58 3.76 15.12
CA ALA A 162 4.90 3.44 14.59
C ALA A 162 5.98 4.41 15.10
N LYS A 163 7.24 3.93 15.08
CA LYS A 163 8.44 4.73 15.34
C LYS A 163 9.22 4.92 14.05
N LEU A 164 9.58 6.17 13.73
CA LEU A 164 10.36 6.52 12.55
C LEU A 164 11.84 6.70 12.91
N ALA A 165 12.71 6.11 12.09
CA ALA A 165 14.16 6.33 12.13
C ALA A 165 14.61 6.85 10.75
N LEU A 166 14.36 8.13 10.49
CA LEU A 166 14.57 8.77 9.18
C LEU A 166 16.01 9.24 8.97
N ASN A 167 16.80 9.34 10.04
CA ASN A 167 18.22 9.74 10.03
C ASN A 167 19.19 8.61 9.68
N LYS A 168 18.70 7.41 9.41
CA LYS A 168 19.52 6.27 8.96
C LYS A 168 19.84 6.40 7.47
N ILE A 169 20.91 5.73 7.02
CA ILE A 169 21.29 5.60 5.60
C ILE A 169 20.09 5.16 4.76
N VAL A 170 19.35 4.17 5.27
CA VAL A 170 18.06 3.78 4.71
C VAL A 170 17.00 4.10 5.74
N PRO A 171 16.10 5.06 5.48
CA PRO A 171 15.01 5.40 6.39
C PRO A 171 14.12 4.20 6.68
N GLU A 172 13.79 4.00 7.95
CA GLU A 172 12.96 2.87 8.38
C GLU A 172 11.81 3.29 9.29
N VAL A 173 10.76 2.50 9.27
CA VAL A 173 9.58 2.58 10.14
C VAL A 173 9.44 1.27 10.89
N ASN A 174 9.44 1.33 12.21
CA ASN A 174 9.19 0.18 13.08
C ASN A 174 7.73 0.23 13.54
N LEU A 175 6.97 -0.81 13.24
CA LEU A 175 5.57 -0.91 13.64
C LEU A 175 5.47 -1.34 15.10
N GLU A 176 4.67 -0.63 15.90
CA GLU A 176 4.36 -1.02 17.27
C GLU A 176 3.22 -2.05 17.33
N GLU A 177 2.41 -2.11 16.27
CA GLU A 177 1.31 -3.05 16.12
C GLU A 177 1.56 -3.99 14.92
N ASN A 178 1.00 -5.19 14.98
CA ASN A 178 1.04 -6.11 13.85
C ASN A 178 0.17 -5.60 12.70
N GLU A 179 0.73 -5.55 11.51
CA GLU A 179 0.02 -5.22 10.28
C GLU A 179 0.37 -6.21 9.18
N THR A 180 -0.57 -6.45 8.27
CA THR A 180 -0.43 -7.44 7.20
C THR A 180 -0.66 -6.83 5.83
N GLY A 181 -0.12 -7.49 4.80
CA GLY A 181 -0.37 -7.08 3.41
C GLY A 181 0.26 -5.75 3.03
N ILE A 182 1.38 -5.38 3.64
CA ILE A 182 2.18 -4.23 3.24
C ILE A 182 3.10 -4.66 2.11
N SER A 183 3.07 -3.92 1.00
CA SER A 183 3.83 -4.27 -0.21
C SER A 183 4.82 -3.17 -0.60
N PRO A 184 6.00 -3.51 -1.11
CA PRO A 184 6.88 -2.56 -1.79
C PRO A 184 6.14 -1.84 -2.93
N GLY A 185 6.53 -0.59 -3.20
CA GLY A 185 5.88 0.26 -4.19
C GLY A 185 4.68 1.05 -3.67
N GLN A 186 4.12 0.71 -2.50
CA GLN A 186 3.08 1.49 -1.85
C GLN A 186 3.66 2.68 -1.08
N ALA A 187 2.83 3.69 -0.83
CA ALA A 187 3.20 4.81 0.03
C ALA A 187 3.06 4.43 1.51
N CYS A 188 3.95 4.97 2.35
CA CYS A 188 3.84 4.99 3.80
C CYS A 188 3.69 6.44 4.22
N VAL A 189 2.50 6.85 4.62
CA VAL A 189 2.16 8.24 4.94
C VAL A 189 2.10 8.42 6.44
N PHE A 190 2.77 9.46 6.93
CA PHE A 190 2.91 9.78 8.35
C PHE A 190 1.80 10.69 8.81
N TYR A 191 1.24 10.39 9.98
CA TYR A 191 0.12 11.12 10.57
C TYR A 191 0.37 11.45 12.04
N LEU A 192 -0.13 12.60 12.42
CA LEU A 192 -0.41 12.95 13.82
C LEU A 192 -1.91 12.79 14.07
N LYS A 193 -2.26 11.98 15.06
CA LYS A 193 -3.65 11.83 15.45
C LYS A 193 -4.11 13.08 16.24
N ASN A 194 -5.21 13.67 15.81
CA ASN A 194 -5.77 14.87 16.42
C ASN A 194 -7.30 14.72 16.57
N GLU A 195 -7.89 15.36 17.54
CA GLU A 195 -9.34 15.38 17.80
C GLU A 195 -10.14 15.99 16.65
N PHE A 196 -9.56 16.96 15.95
CA PHE A 196 -10.19 17.65 14.82
C PHE A 196 -9.92 17.00 13.46
N GLY A 197 -9.28 15.84 13.45
CA GLY A 197 -8.89 15.08 12.25
C GLY A 197 -7.39 14.84 12.15
N ASP A 198 -7.01 13.74 11.53
CA ASP A 198 -5.62 13.31 11.44
C ASP A 198 -4.81 14.23 10.52
N LYS A 199 -3.73 14.83 11.04
CA LYS A 199 -2.82 15.70 10.28
C LYS A 199 -1.78 14.87 9.53
N VAL A 200 -1.64 15.06 8.22
CA VAL A 200 -0.55 14.49 7.41
C VAL A 200 0.75 15.23 7.73
N LEU A 201 1.79 14.50 8.10
CA LEU A 201 3.12 15.02 8.41
C LEU A 201 4.12 14.82 7.27
N GLY A 202 3.79 13.98 6.29
CA GLY A 202 4.64 13.60 5.18
C GLY A 202 4.52 12.13 4.85
N GLY A 203 5.54 11.58 4.19
CA GLY A 203 5.56 10.16 3.83
C GLY A 203 6.76 9.78 2.97
N GLY A 204 6.76 8.54 2.50
CA GLY A 204 7.76 8.01 1.59
C GLY A 204 7.28 6.75 0.91
N TRP A 205 8.04 6.27 -0.06
CA TRP A 205 7.71 5.07 -0.80
C TRP A 205 8.34 3.83 -0.17
N ILE A 206 7.57 2.78 0.02
CA ILE A 206 8.03 1.51 0.58
C ILE A 206 8.93 0.81 -0.43
N THR A 207 10.17 0.50 -0.02
CA THR A 207 11.13 -0.24 -0.84
C THR A 207 11.23 -1.70 -0.46
N LYS A 208 11.16 -1.98 0.85
CA LYS A 208 11.29 -3.32 1.42
C LYS A 208 10.47 -3.41 2.71
N THR A 209 9.96 -4.58 2.98
CA THR A 209 9.31 -4.91 4.26
C THR A 209 10.10 -6.02 4.95
N VAL A 210 10.14 -6.00 6.28
CA VAL A 210 10.69 -7.11 7.08
C VAL A 210 9.52 -7.82 7.74
N ASN A 211 9.37 -9.06 7.33
CA ASN A 211 8.39 -9.96 7.88
C ASN A 211 8.87 -10.49 9.25
N LYS A 212 7.92 -10.79 10.14
CA LYS A 212 8.23 -11.35 11.47
C LYS A 212 8.84 -12.75 11.39
N TYR A 213 8.50 -13.51 10.36
CA TYR A 213 8.78 -14.95 10.26
C TYR A 213 9.70 -15.32 9.09
N LEU A 214 9.96 -14.40 8.15
CA LEU A 214 10.94 -14.62 7.10
C LEU A 214 12.26 -13.96 7.54
N SER A 215 13.26 -14.79 7.81
CA SER A 215 14.65 -14.35 7.92
C SER A 215 15.09 -13.91 6.53
N THR A 216 15.42 -12.64 6.36
CA THR A 216 16.03 -12.06 5.14
C THR A 216 17.48 -12.41 5.07
#